data_a4ec14af60a2d1088f68df317043a804
#
_entry.id   a4ec14af60a2d1088f68df317043a804
#
_cell.length_a   1.000
_cell.length_b   1.000
_cell.length_c   1.000
_cell.angle_alpha   90.00
_cell.angle_beta   90.00
_cell.angle_gamma   90.00
#
_symmetry.space_group_name_H-M   'P 1'
#
loop_
_entity.id
_entity.type
_entity.pdbx_description
1 polymer ?
#
loop_
_entity_poly.entity_id
_entity_poly.type
_entity_poly.pdbx_seq_one_letter_code
_entity_poly.pdbx_strand_id
1 'polypeptide(L)'
;MDGAALLFLWIIIAAAFSALCWWICTHYTRLWNKKYEVTTGFHLLCAVAAVVTFFATLCFIGLKNTRPVAQEMVNEWTEDTTDDYELQNASFVKAFYAVKDAGKEDMRGYRIPEKGGDIIPMSYNETRILVSNIYASDACRDFYSDYPFLGWFLKADEGVPTELIAADQNRFFRSHPGQMYPLERGFQLGIEQINTQLQEQTGRIVRVTRLWLVLLFLLVQLIPFGAIGYMAYKDIFKRHTARNEKSYSDDFDLNF
;
A
#
# COMPACT_ATOMS: atom_id res chain seq x y z
N MET A 1 9.27 25.44 1.41
CA MET A 1 10.46 24.87 0.74
C MET A 1 9.96 24.31 -0.57
N ASP A 2 10.56 24.72 -1.67
CA ASP A 2 10.15 24.25 -2.99
C ASP A 2 10.32 22.73 -3.08
N GLY A 3 9.35 22.04 -3.68
CA GLY A 3 9.37 20.57 -3.76
C GLY A 3 10.66 20.01 -4.37
N ALA A 4 11.28 20.75 -5.28
CA ALA A 4 12.58 20.43 -5.86
C ALA A 4 13.71 20.44 -4.82
N ALA A 5 13.77 21.44 -3.94
CA ALA A 5 14.78 21.53 -2.89
C ALA A 5 14.66 20.37 -1.89
N LEU A 6 13.44 19.96 -1.58
CA LEU A 6 13.16 18.84 -0.69
C LEU A 6 13.58 17.51 -1.32
N LEU A 7 13.36 17.33 -2.61
CA LEU A 7 13.77 16.16 -3.37
C LEU A 7 15.30 16.05 -3.45
N PHE A 8 16.00 17.16 -3.70
CA PHE A 8 17.46 17.22 -3.65
C PHE A 8 18.02 16.84 -2.29
N LEU A 9 17.42 17.34 -1.21
CA LEU A 9 17.84 16.99 0.15
C LEU A 9 17.71 15.48 0.41
N TRP A 10 16.66 14.84 -0.07
CA TRP A 10 16.45 13.40 0.10
C TRP A 10 17.45 12.56 -0.70
N ILE A 11 17.78 12.99 -1.91
CA ILE A 11 18.84 12.34 -2.71
C ILE A 11 20.18 12.41 -1.98
N ILE A 12 20.52 13.58 -1.40
CA ILE A 12 21.76 13.76 -0.64
C ILE A 12 21.79 12.84 0.60
N ILE A 13 20.69 12.77 1.35
CA ILE A 13 20.57 11.90 2.53
C ILE A 13 20.75 10.42 2.13
N ALA A 14 20.06 9.98 1.07
CA ALA A 14 20.16 8.61 0.60
C ALA A 14 21.58 8.27 0.11
N ALA A 15 22.24 9.19 -0.60
CA ALA A 15 23.62 9.04 -1.06
C ALA A 15 24.61 8.97 0.12
N ALA A 16 24.46 9.86 1.10
CA ALA A 16 25.29 9.88 2.30
C ALA A 16 25.14 8.58 3.11
N PHE A 17 23.92 8.09 3.28
CA PHE A 17 23.65 6.85 3.99
C PHE A 17 24.23 5.63 3.26
N SER A 18 24.05 5.56 1.94
CA SER A 18 24.63 4.51 1.10
C SER A 18 26.16 4.52 1.14
N ALA A 19 26.78 5.70 1.03
CA ALA A 19 28.23 5.87 1.14
C ALA A 19 28.74 5.45 2.52
N LEU A 20 28.01 5.77 3.59
CA LEU A 20 28.33 5.33 4.95
C LEU A 20 28.30 3.80 5.08
N CYS A 21 27.26 3.15 4.56
CA CYS A 21 27.17 1.69 4.54
C CYS A 21 28.34 1.04 3.76
N TRP A 22 28.66 1.58 2.59
CA TRP A 22 29.82 1.13 1.81
C TRP A 22 31.13 1.33 2.56
N TRP A 23 31.31 2.50 3.18
CA TRP A 23 32.51 2.79 3.99
C TRP A 23 32.64 1.83 5.16
N ILE A 24 31.58 1.58 5.91
CA ILE A 24 31.57 0.60 7.02
C ILE A 24 31.97 -0.78 6.51
N CYS A 25 31.33 -1.28 5.44
CA CYS A 25 31.64 -2.59 4.88
C CYS A 25 33.11 -2.72 4.44
N THR A 26 33.69 -1.68 3.83
CA THR A 26 35.08 -1.70 3.36
C THR A 26 36.11 -1.50 4.47
N HIS A 27 35.77 -0.70 5.50
CA HIS A 27 36.72 -0.44 6.62
C HIS A 27 36.61 -1.49 7.72
N TYR A 28 35.46 -2.15 7.88
CA TYR A 28 35.30 -3.21 8.86
C TYR A 28 36.24 -4.39 8.60
N THR A 29 36.54 -4.69 7.34
CA THR A 29 37.58 -5.68 6.98
C THR A 29 38.97 -5.29 7.45
N ARG A 30 39.29 -3.98 7.45
CA ARG A 30 40.58 -3.46 7.93
C ARG A 30 40.66 -3.44 9.46
N LEU A 31 39.54 -3.22 10.15
CA LEU A 31 39.47 -3.19 11.61
C LEU A 31 39.61 -4.58 12.22
N TRP A 32 39.08 -5.61 11.57
CA TRP A 32 39.09 -6.98 12.11
C TRP A 32 40.39 -7.72 11.83
N ASN A 33 41.02 -7.46 10.68
CA ASN A 33 42.29 -8.12 10.37
C ASN A 33 43.14 -7.34 9.35
N LYS A 34 44.28 -6.76 9.78
CA LYS A 34 45.22 -5.98 8.95
C LYS A 34 45.82 -6.74 7.76
N LYS A 35 45.59 -8.05 7.65
CA LYS A 35 46.17 -8.95 6.62
C LYS A 35 45.16 -9.34 5.51
N TYR A 36 43.93 -8.88 5.55
CA TYR A 36 42.98 -9.16 4.47
C TYR A 36 43.21 -8.23 3.29
N GLU A 37 43.73 -8.76 2.21
CA GLU A 37 43.63 -8.13 0.90
C GLU A 37 42.17 -8.26 0.43
N VAL A 38 41.49 -7.14 0.40
CA VAL A 38 40.08 -7.08 -0.07
C VAL A 38 40.11 -7.35 -1.57
N THR A 39 39.52 -8.47 -2.00
CA THR A 39 39.46 -8.83 -3.41
C THR A 39 38.58 -7.87 -4.19
N THR A 40 38.88 -7.62 -5.47
CA THR A 40 38.07 -6.79 -6.36
C THR A 40 36.62 -7.23 -6.38
N GLY A 41 36.35 -8.54 -6.30
CA GLY A 41 34.99 -9.09 -6.22
C GLY A 41 34.22 -8.66 -4.96
N PHE A 42 34.91 -8.52 -3.82
CA PHE A 42 34.28 -8.02 -2.60
C PHE A 42 33.92 -6.53 -2.71
N HIS A 43 34.77 -5.71 -3.32
CA HIS A 43 34.47 -4.31 -3.59
C HIS A 43 33.26 -4.16 -4.52
N LEU A 44 33.15 -5.00 -5.55
CA LEU A 44 31.99 -5.02 -6.44
C LEU A 44 30.72 -5.38 -5.68
N LEU A 45 30.77 -6.39 -4.81
CA LEU A 45 29.64 -6.79 -3.97
C LEU A 45 29.19 -5.67 -3.03
N CYS A 46 30.13 -4.97 -2.39
CA CYS A 46 29.83 -3.81 -1.55
C CYS A 46 29.25 -2.65 -2.37
N ALA A 47 29.72 -2.42 -3.61
CA ALA A 47 29.18 -1.40 -4.50
C ALA A 47 27.73 -1.71 -4.90
N VAL A 48 27.41 -2.96 -5.27
CA VAL A 48 26.06 -3.38 -5.57
C VAL A 48 25.14 -3.21 -4.35
N ALA A 49 25.59 -3.64 -3.17
CA ALA A 49 24.84 -3.44 -1.93
C ALA A 49 24.60 -1.96 -1.63
N ALA A 50 25.56 -1.08 -1.90
CA ALA A 50 25.41 0.37 -1.73
C ALA A 50 24.38 0.95 -2.70
N VAL A 51 24.37 0.54 -3.97
CA VAL A 51 23.38 0.98 -4.97
C VAL A 51 21.98 0.56 -4.55
N VAL A 52 21.79 -0.70 -4.14
CA VAL A 52 20.47 -1.18 -3.67
C VAL A 52 20.04 -0.42 -2.41
N THR A 53 20.96 -0.16 -1.49
CA THR A 53 20.70 0.64 -0.27
C THR A 53 20.28 2.06 -0.62
N PHE A 54 20.89 2.70 -1.61
CA PHE A 54 20.52 4.02 -2.08
C PHE A 54 19.07 4.06 -2.56
N PHE A 55 18.69 3.16 -3.46
CA PHE A 55 17.32 3.10 -3.97
C PHE A 55 16.31 2.72 -2.89
N ALA A 56 16.62 1.76 -2.03
CA ALA A 56 15.75 1.39 -0.92
C ALA A 56 15.52 2.58 0.04
N THR A 57 16.55 3.37 0.31
CA THR A 57 16.45 4.57 1.16
C THR A 57 15.60 5.66 0.48
N LEU A 58 15.78 5.91 -0.82
CA LEU A 58 14.94 6.84 -1.57
C LEU A 58 13.47 6.42 -1.54
N CYS A 59 13.18 5.15 -1.80
CA CYS A 59 11.82 4.62 -1.71
C CYS A 59 11.25 4.76 -0.30
N PHE A 60 12.03 4.45 0.74
CA PHE A 60 11.59 4.57 2.14
C PHE A 60 11.24 6.02 2.52
N ILE A 61 12.06 6.98 2.10
CA ILE A 61 11.81 8.41 2.32
C ILE A 61 10.58 8.85 1.50
N GLY A 62 10.48 8.45 0.24
CA GLY A 62 9.35 8.75 -0.65
C GLY A 62 8.02 8.29 -0.06
N LEU A 63 7.98 7.09 0.55
CA LEU A 63 6.79 6.55 1.21
C LEU A 63 6.28 7.41 2.38
N LYS A 64 7.11 8.30 2.94
CA LYS A 64 6.64 9.24 3.98
C LYS A 64 5.59 10.21 3.42
N ASN A 65 5.74 10.62 2.16
CA ASN A 65 4.85 11.59 1.53
C ASN A 65 3.75 10.90 0.68
N THR A 66 3.88 9.63 0.36
CA THR A 66 2.88 8.91 -0.44
C THR A 66 1.54 8.82 0.30
N ARG A 67 1.57 8.62 1.63
CA ARG A 67 0.33 8.52 2.41
C ARG A 67 -0.50 9.81 2.39
N PRO A 68 0.04 10.99 2.76
CA PRO A 68 -0.74 12.23 2.72
C PRO A 68 -1.23 12.56 1.31
N VAL A 69 -0.41 12.36 0.27
CA VAL A 69 -0.83 12.61 -1.12
C VAL A 69 -1.98 11.68 -1.53
N ALA A 70 -1.88 10.39 -1.25
CA ALA A 70 -2.98 9.46 -1.57
C ALA A 70 -4.25 9.77 -0.76
N GLN A 71 -4.11 10.19 0.50
CA GLN A 71 -5.25 10.62 1.32
C GLN A 71 -5.89 11.90 0.79
N GLU A 72 -5.10 12.86 0.33
CA GLU A 72 -5.56 14.08 -0.31
C GLU A 72 -6.35 13.78 -1.59
N MET A 73 -5.83 12.94 -2.48
CA MET A 73 -6.52 12.51 -3.69
C MET A 73 -7.86 11.80 -3.40
N VAL A 74 -7.89 10.94 -2.39
CA VAL A 74 -9.13 10.26 -1.99
C VAL A 74 -10.14 11.23 -1.38
N ASN A 75 -9.68 12.22 -0.62
CA ASN A 75 -10.56 13.27 -0.07
C ASN A 75 -11.10 14.18 -1.16
N GLU A 76 -10.25 14.61 -2.10
CA GLU A 76 -10.65 15.40 -3.26
C GLU A 76 -11.73 14.67 -4.07
N TRP A 77 -11.50 13.40 -4.39
CA TRP A 77 -12.53 12.57 -5.03
C TRP A 77 -13.83 12.52 -4.21
N THR A 78 -13.73 12.39 -2.89
CA THR A 78 -14.92 12.32 -2.02
C THR A 78 -15.74 13.61 -2.10
N GLU A 79 -15.07 14.77 -2.06
CA GLU A 79 -15.74 16.07 -2.16
C GLU A 79 -16.38 16.25 -3.55
N ASP A 80 -15.65 16.00 -4.61
CA ASP A 80 -16.13 16.14 -5.99
C ASP A 80 -17.31 15.21 -6.27
N THR A 81 -17.21 13.94 -5.88
CA THR A 81 -18.25 12.92 -6.12
C THR A 81 -19.50 13.16 -5.26
N THR A 82 -19.34 13.69 -4.05
CA THR A 82 -20.47 14.00 -3.16
C THR A 82 -21.34 15.09 -3.74
N ASP A 83 -20.74 16.06 -4.42
CA ASP A 83 -21.47 17.19 -5.04
C ASP A 83 -21.84 16.93 -6.51
N ASP A 84 -21.47 15.76 -7.08
CA ASP A 84 -21.78 15.39 -8.45
C ASP A 84 -23.25 14.94 -8.60
N TYR A 85 -24.10 15.89 -8.93
CA TYR A 85 -25.50 15.65 -9.19
C TYR A 85 -25.76 14.76 -10.43
N GLU A 86 -24.90 14.82 -11.45
CA GLU A 86 -25.08 14.02 -12.67
C GLU A 86 -24.85 12.53 -12.37
N LEU A 87 -23.82 12.20 -11.62
CA LEU A 87 -23.53 10.84 -11.17
C LEU A 87 -24.64 10.31 -10.27
N GLN A 88 -25.09 11.11 -9.29
CA GLN A 88 -26.19 10.75 -8.40
C GLN A 88 -27.45 10.42 -9.17
N ASN A 89 -27.83 11.30 -10.13
CA ASN A 89 -29.00 11.11 -10.96
C ASN A 89 -28.89 9.89 -11.88
N ALA A 90 -27.71 9.64 -12.47
CA ALA A 90 -27.46 8.47 -13.29
C ALA A 90 -27.63 7.18 -12.49
N SER A 91 -27.07 7.14 -11.27
CA SER A 91 -27.22 6.00 -10.35
C SER A 91 -28.67 5.78 -9.91
N PHE A 92 -29.41 6.88 -9.68
CA PHE A 92 -30.82 6.81 -9.38
C PHE A 92 -31.65 6.21 -10.55
N VAL A 93 -31.44 6.70 -11.76
CA VAL A 93 -32.14 6.18 -12.96
C VAL A 93 -31.86 4.70 -13.17
N LYS A 94 -30.60 4.29 -12.98
CA LYS A 94 -30.19 2.88 -13.05
C LYS A 94 -30.87 2.04 -11.97
N ALA A 95 -30.92 2.53 -10.74
CA ALA A 95 -31.61 1.86 -9.64
C ALA A 95 -33.11 1.74 -9.87
N PHE A 96 -33.76 2.80 -10.40
CA PHE A 96 -35.13 2.79 -10.75
C PHE A 96 -35.51 1.70 -11.77
N TYR A 97 -34.72 1.59 -12.85
CA TYR A 97 -34.93 0.53 -13.85
C TYR A 97 -34.64 -0.85 -13.28
N ALA A 98 -33.62 -1.02 -12.48
CA ALA A 98 -33.32 -2.31 -11.86
C ALA A 98 -34.44 -2.78 -10.93
N VAL A 99 -35.04 -1.87 -10.15
CA VAL A 99 -36.21 -2.19 -9.29
C VAL A 99 -37.44 -2.54 -10.14
N LYS A 100 -37.69 -1.80 -11.22
CA LYS A 100 -38.78 -2.07 -12.15
C LYS A 100 -38.63 -3.44 -12.81
N ASP A 101 -37.42 -3.78 -13.28
CA ASP A 101 -37.14 -5.05 -13.97
C ASP A 101 -37.19 -6.23 -12.99
N ALA A 102 -36.82 -6.02 -11.73
CA ALA A 102 -36.92 -7.03 -10.68
C ALA A 102 -38.40 -7.42 -10.38
N GLY A 103 -39.37 -6.56 -10.70
CA GLY A 103 -40.80 -6.85 -10.61
C GLY A 103 -41.34 -7.11 -9.19
N LYS A 104 -40.59 -6.73 -8.14
CA LYS A 104 -40.92 -6.96 -6.73
C LYS A 104 -41.72 -5.83 -6.12
N GLU A 105 -41.62 -4.64 -6.65
CA GLU A 105 -42.34 -3.45 -6.22
C GLU A 105 -43.48 -3.09 -7.20
N ASP A 106 -44.55 -2.53 -6.71
CA ASP A 106 -45.59 -1.99 -7.58
C ASP A 106 -45.14 -0.63 -8.15
N MET A 107 -44.61 -0.68 -9.35
CA MET A 107 -44.09 0.51 -10.06
C MET A 107 -45.18 1.28 -10.82
N ARG A 108 -46.45 0.90 -10.72
CA ARG A 108 -47.55 1.59 -11.38
C ARG A 108 -47.72 3.01 -10.84
N GLY A 109 -47.68 3.98 -11.74
CA GLY A 109 -47.77 5.40 -11.37
C GLY A 109 -46.44 6.08 -11.06
N TYR A 110 -45.36 5.34 -10.88
CA TYR A 110 -44.04 5.92 -10.74
C TYR A 110 -43.46 6.25 -12.10
N ARG A 111 -42.95 7.47 -12.25
CA ARG A 111 -42.26 7.94 -13.46
C ARG A 111 -40.88 8.40 -13.06
N ILE A 112 -39.91 8.23 -13.95
CA ILE A 112 -38.61 8.83 -13.77
C ILE A 112 -38.81 10.34 -13.89
N PRO A 113 -38.48 11.12 -12.87
CA PRO A 113 -38.52 12.57 -12.95
C PRO A 113 -37.44 13.07 -13.89
N GLU A 114 -37.74 14.14 -14.65
CA GLU A 114 -36.77 14.76 -15.59
C GLU A 114 -35.58 15.38 -14.89
N LYS A 115 -35.67 15.61 -13.57
CA LYS A 115 -34.57 16.10 -12.72
C LYS A 115 -34.63 15.39 -11.37
N GLY A 116 -33.78 14.41 -11.18
CA GLY A 116 -33.50 13.76 -9.91
C GLY A 116 -34.77 13.49 -9.09
N GLY A 117 -35.33 12.35 -9.32
CA GLY A 117 -36.54 12.03 -8.56
C GLY A 117 -36.19 11.20 -7.34
N ASP A 118 -36.73 11.65 -6.26
CA ASP A 118 -36.47 11.08 -4.94
C ASP A 118 -37.26 9.78 -4.68
N ILE A 119 -37.87 9.18 -5.72
CA ILE A 119 -38.91 8.18 -5.50
C ILE A 119 -38.56 6.86 -6.19
N ILE A 120 -37.92 5.98 -5.48
CA ILE A 120 -37.92 4.55 -5.77
C ILE A 120 -38.77 3.87 -4.65
N PRO A 121 -39.82 3.11 -4.96
CA PRO A 121 -40.48 2.32 -3.93
C PRO A 121 -39.54 1.26 -3.39
N MET A 122 -39.33 1.22 -2.09
CA MET A 122 -38.44 0.33 -1.40
C MET A 122 -39.12 -0.35 -0.20
N SER A 123 -40.29 -0.96 -0.46
CA SER A 123 -41.10 -1.65 0.57
C SER A 123 -40.37 -2.89 1.08
N TYR A 124 -39.69 -3.60 0.20
CA TYR A 124 -39.02 -4.85 0.52
C TYR A 124 -37.51 -4.67 0.78
N ASN A 125 -36.98 -5.48 1.68
CA ASN A 125 -35.54 -5.43 2.01
C ASN A 125 -34.64 -5.77 0.80
N GLU A 126 -35.10 -6.65 -0.07
CA GLU A 126 -34.36 -7.03 -1.28
C GLU A 126 -34.25 -5.86 -2.25
N THR A 127 -35.25 -5.03 -2.37
CA THR A 127 -35.25 -3.81 -3.17
C THR A 127 -34.25 -2.80 -2.59
N ARG A 128 -34.22 -2.67 -1.26
CA ARG A 128 -33.26 -1.80 -0.56
C ARG A 128 -31.80 -2.23 -0.81
N ILE A 129 -31.53 -3.53 -0.70
CA ILE A 129 -30.22 -4.07 -1.01
C ILE A 129 -29.84 -3.83 -2.47
N LEU A 130 -30.78 -4.01 -3.41
CA LEU A 130 -30.54 -3.78 -4.84
C LEU A 130 -30.14 -2.33 -5.12
N VAL A 131 -30.89 -1.37 -4.58
CA VAL A 131 -30.62 0.07 -4.72
C VAL A 131 -29.27 0.41 -4.09
N SER A 132 -29.02 -0.08 -2.87
CA SER A 132 -27.76 0.16 -2.17
C SER A 132 -26.55 -0.37 -2.93
N ASN A 133 -26.68 -1.56 -3.53
CA ASN A 133 -25.61 -2.16 -4.34
C ASN A 133 -25.29 -1.31 -5.59
N ILE A 134 -26.30 -0.76 -6.25
CA ILE A 134 -26.10 0.10 -7.42
C ILE A 134 -25.37 1.38 -7.03
N TYR A 135 -25.76 2.02 -5.91
CA TYR A 135 -25.10 3.23 -5.44
C TYR A 135 -23.65 2.98 -5.05
N ALA A 136 -23.39 1.89 -4.32
CA ALA A 136 -22.02 1.50 -3.94
C ALA A 136 -21.15 1.16 -5.16
N SER A 137 -21.72 0.40 -6.11
CA SER A 137 -20.99 -0.01 -7.32
C SER A 137 -20.68 1.17 -8.25
N ASP A 138 -21.63 2.11 -8.41
CA ASP A 138 -21.42 3.28 -9.25
C ASP A 138 -20.39 4.24 -8.63
N ALA A 139 -20.42 4.46 -7.31
CA ALA A 139 -19.38 5.23 -6.62
C ALA A 139 -18.00 4.59 -6.70
N CYS A 140 -17.91 3.25 -6.54
CA CYS A 140 -16.65 2.53 -6.74
C CYS A 140 -16.11 2.65 -8.16
N ARG A 141 -17.00 2.56 -9.15
CA ARG A 141 -16.63 2.69 -10.57
C ARG A 141 -16.11 4.09 -10.88
N ASP A 142 -16.74 5.12 -10.34
CA ASP A 142 -16.31 6.50 -10.47
C ASP A 142 -14.89 6.69 -9.96
N PHE A 143 -14.60 6.24 -8.74
CA PHE A 143 -13.25 6.26 -8.19
C PHE A 143 -12.21 5.60 -9.11
N TYR A 144 -12.52 4.43 -9.66
CA TYR A 144 -11.59 3.72 -10.54
C TYR A 144 -11.47 4.35 -11.93
N SER A 145 -12.48 5.10 -12.37
CA SER A 145 -12.42 5.87 -13.61
C SER A 145 -11.48 7.06 -13.48
N ASP A 146 -11.58 7.79 -12.38
CA ASP A 146 -10.82 9.00 -12.13
C ASP A 146 -9.37 8.71 -11.71
N TYR A 147 -9.18 7.64 -10.93
CA TYR A 147 -7.88 7.24 -10.42
C TYR A 147 -7.49 5.80 -10.79
N PRO A 148 -7.33 5.48 -12.09
CA PRO A 148 -7.08 4.11 -12.55
C PRO A 148 -5.77 3.55 -11.99
N PHE A 149 -4.76 4.39 -11.77
CA PHE A 149 -3.49 3.97 -11.17
C PHE A 149 -3.64 3.59 -9.70
N LEU A 150 -4.42 4.34 -8.92
CA LEU A 150 -4.71 3.99 -7.52
C LEU A 150 -5.54 2.70 -7.43
N GLY A 151 -6.45 2.46 -8.37
CA GLY A 151 -7.26 1.25 -8.47
C GLY A 151 -6.46 -0.05 -8.63
N TRP A 152 -5.19 0.01 -9.01
CA TRP A 152 -4.30 -1.16 -9.00
C TRP A 152 -3.89 -1.57 -7.59
N PHE A 153 -3.82 -0.65 -6.67
CA PHE A 153 -3.33 -0.86 -5.30
C PHE A 153 -4.43 -0.81 -4.26
N LEU A 154 -5.46 0.00 -4.49
CA LEU A 154 -6.58 0.22 -3.58
C LEU A 154 -7.83 -0.41 -4.17
N LYS A 155 -8.49 -1.26 -3.40
CA LYS A 155 -9.74 -1.92 -3.80
C LYS A 155 -10.81 -1.65 -2.75
N ALA A 156 -11.84 -0.90 -3.12
CA ALA A 156 -13.03 -0.78 -2.31
C ALA A 156 -13.82 -2.09 -2.38
N ASP A 157 -14.30 -2.54 -1.23
CA ASP A 157 -15.24 -3.65 -1.14
C ASP A 157 -16.65 -3.07 -1.23
N GLU A 158 -17.32 -3.30 -2.34
CA GLU A 158 -18.69 -2.80 -2.60
C GLU A 158 -19.73 -3.37 -1.61
N GLY A 159 -19.45 -4.50 -0.99
CA GLY A 159 -20.36 -5.13 -0.03
C GLY A 159 -20.56 -4.29 1.23
N VAL A 160 -19.50 -3.68 1.75
CA VAL A 160 -19.56 -2.91 3.00
C VAL A 160 -20.42 -1.64 2.87
N PRO A 161 -20.23 -0.76 1.87
CA PRO A 161 -21.14 0.38 1.67
C PRO A 161 -22.55 -0.06 1.33
N THR A 162 -22.74 -1.16 0.58
CA THR A 162 -24.09 -1.72 0.30
C THR A 162 -24.82 -2.06 1.58
N GLU A 163 -24.19 -2.77 2.51
CA GLU A 163 -24.81 -3.15 3.79
C GLU A 163 -25.12 -1.92 4.65
N LEU A 164 -24.21 -0.93 4.66
CA LEU A 164 -24.38 0.30 5.44
C LEU A 164 -25.56 1.13 4.92
N ILE A 165 -25.68 1.33 3.61
CA ILE A 165 -26.77 2.06 2.98
C ILE A 165 -28.10 1.32 3.23
N ALA A 166 -28.14 -0.01 3.05
CA ALA A 166 -29.33 -0.81 3.30
C ALA A 166 -29.77 -0.76 4.77
N ALA A 167 -28.80 -0.77 5.70
CA ALA A 167 -29.10 -0.64 7.13
C ALA A 167 -29.67 0.76 7.48
N ASP A 168 -29.11 1.82 6.88
CA ASP A 168 -29.63 3.19 7.08
C ASP A 168 -31.01 3.34 6.48
N GLN A 169 -31.27 2.82 5.28
CA GLN A 169 -32.65 2.77 4.68
C GLN A 169 -33.62 2.04 5.59
N ASN A 170 -33.25 0.89 6.13
CA ASN A 170 -34.06 0.13 7.05
C ASN A 170 -34.38 0.92 8.33
N ARG A 171 -33.43 1.66 8.86
CA ARG A 171 -33.59 2.54 10.03
C ARG A 171 -34.52 3.71 9.69
N PHE A 172 -34.30 4.35 8.54
CA PHE A 172 -35.05 5.47 8.08
C PHE A 172 -36.56 5.12 7.92
N PHE A 173 -36.90 4.04 7.23
CA PHE A 173 -38.29 3.63 7.01
C PHE A 173 -39.00 3.18 8.30
N ARG A 174 -38.24 2.71 9.30
CA ARG A 174 -38.82 2.42 10.63
C ARG A 174 -39.19 3.70 11.40
N SER A 175 -38.38 4.73 11.30
CA SER A 175 -38.56 6.00 12.02
C SER A 175 -39.46 6.99 11.28
N HIS A 176 -39.55 6.85 9.95
CA HIS A 176 -40.30 7.75 9.07
C HIS A 176 -41.26 6.95 8.15
N PRO A 177 -42.28 6.29 8.69
CA PRO A 177 -43.18 5.47 7.88
C PRO A 177 -43.92 6.36 6.86
N GLY A 178 -43.87 5.95 5.59
CA GLY A 178 -44.52 6.69 4.49
C GLY A 178 -43.73 7.86 3.93
N GLN A 179 -42.54 8.15 4.46
CA GLN A 179 -41.62 9.13 3.87
C GLN A 179 -40.67 8.47 2.88
N MET A 180 -40.10 9.28 1.99
CA MET A 180 -39.15 8.85 0.99
C MET A 180 -37.74 8.91 1.56
N TYR A 181 -36.93 7.93 1.19
CA TYR A 181 -35.52 7.94 1.56
C TYR A 181 -34.76 8.94 0.67
N PRO A 182 -34.01 9.91 1.25
CA PRO A 182 -33.26 10.87 0.48
C PRO A 182 -32.12 10.16 -0.28
N LEU A 183 -32.11 10.32 -1.60
CA LEU A 183 -31.09 9.74 -2.46
C LEU A 183 -29.67 10.17 -2.06
N GLU A 184 -29.49 11.48 -1.88
CA GLU A 184 -28.22 12.10 -1.48
C GLU A 184 -27.62 11.44 -0.24
N ARG A 185 -28.46 11.16 0.77
CA ARG A 185 -28.00 10.53 2.01
C ARG A 185 -27.43 9.12 1.78
N GLY A 186 -28.08 8.31 0.95
CA GLY A 186 -27.60 6.97 0.62
C GLY A 186 -26.30 7.00 -0.15
N PHE A 187 -26.19 7.91 -1.10
CA PHE A 187 -25.01 8.09 -1.91
C PHE A 187 -23.81 8.61 -1.09
N GLN A 188 -24.04 9.63 -0.25
CA GLN A 188 -23.02 10.15 0.66
C GLN A 188 -22.48 9.08 1.60
N LEU A 189 -23.35 8.30 2.23
CA LEU A 189 -22.93 7.18 3.09
C LEU A 189 -22.04 6.16 2.34
N GLY A 190 -22.38 5.89 1.08
CA GLY A 190 -21.57 5.01 0.23
C GLY A 190 -20.17 5.57 -0.02
N ILE A 191 -20.09 6.84 -0.42
CA ILE A 191 -18.84 7.54 -0.70
C ILE A 191 -17.96 7.64 0.56
N GLU A 192 -18.54 8.06 1.70
CA GLU A 192 -17.81 8.17 2.97
C GLU A 192 -17.23 6.81 3.41
N GLN A 193 -18.00 5.74 3.22
CA GLN A 193 -17.53 4.39 3.55
C GLN A 193 -16.42 3.92 2.62
N ILE A 194 -16.52 4.20 1.31
CA ILE A 194 -15.46 3.92 0.34
C ILE A 194 -14.21 4.70 0.69
N ASN A 195 -14.33 6.01 0.98
CA ASN A 195 -13.22 6.85 1.45
C ASN A 195 -12.52 6.21 2.66
N THR A 196 -13.29 5.83 3.68
CA THR A 196 -12.74 5.20 4.89
C THR A 196 -11.95 3.93 4.55
N GLN A 197 -12.48 3.05 3.73
CA GLN A 197 -11.79 1.83 3.29
C GLN A 197 -10.49 2.13 2.54
N LEU A 198 -10.51 3.09 1.61
CA LEU A 198 -9.35 3.47 0.80
C LEU A 198 -8.25 4.10 1.67
N GLN A 199 -8.62 4.94 2.64
CA GLN A 199 -7.67 5.53 3.58
C GLN A 199 -7.02 4.48 4.49
N GLU A 200 -7.80 3.52 4.99
CA GLU A 200 -7.27 2.41 5.80
C GLU A 200 -6.32 1.52 4.99
N GLN A 201 -6.69 1.19 3.76
CA GLN A 201 -5.84 0.41 2.85
C GLN A 201 -4.54 1.14 2.53
N THR A 202 -4.59 2.43 2.22
CA THR A 202 -3.42 3.26 1.99
C THR A 202 -2.47 3.20 3.19
N GLY A 203 -3.00 3.36 4.40
CA GLY A 203 -2.21 3.26 5.63
C GLY A 203 -1.57 1.88 5.82
N ARG A 204 -2.28 0.80 5.47
CA ARG A 204 -1.78 -0.58 5.54
C ARG A 204 -0.68 -0.83 4.52
N ILE A 205 -0.90 -0.45 3.25
CA ILE A 205 0.07 -0.64 2.15
C ILE A 205 1.37 0.08 2.46
N VAL A 206 1.33 1.34 2.86
CA VAL A 206 2.52 2.11 3.22
C VAL A 206 3.28 1.46 4.37
N ARG A 207 2.59 0.94 5.40
CA ARG A 207 3.21 0.25 6.53
C ARG A 207 3.90 -1.05 6.11
N VAL A 208 3.21 -1.86 5.32
CA VAL A 208 3.74 -3.14 4.83
C VAL A 208 4.94 -2.91 3.90
N THR A 209 4.83 -1.95 2.98
CA THR A 209 5.94 -1.61 2.06
C THR A 209 7.17 -1.11 2.82
N ARG A 210 6.99 -0.27 3.86
CA ARG A 210 8.11 0.14 4.74
C ARG A 210 8.78 -1.05 5.41
N LEU A 211 8.01 -1.99 5.93
CA LEU A 211 8.54 -3.19 6.54
C LEU A 211 9.36 -4.01 5.55
N TRP A 212 8.85 -4.22 4.34
CA TRP A 212 9.58 -4.93 3.28
C TRP A 212 10.88 -4.21 2.86
N LEU A 213 10.87 -2.89 2.79
CA LEU A 213 12.09 -2.11 2.50
C LEU A 213 13.14 -2.26 3.60
N VAL A 214 12.74 -2.28 4.88
CA VAL A 214 13.66 -2.53 5.99
C VAL A 214 14.21 -3.95 5.93
N LEU A 215 13.36 -4.95 5.66
CA LEU A 215 13.82 -6.34 5.50
C LEU A 215 14.78 -6.48 4.32
N LEU A 216 14.46 -5.87 3.18
CA LEU A 216 15.33 -5.85 2.01
C LEU A 216 16.70 -5.22 2.33
N PHE A 217 16.69 -4.07 3.02
CA PHE A 217 17.91 -3.42 3.49
C PHE A 217 18.76 -4.37 4.36
N LEU A 218 18.15 -5.00 5.37
CA LEU A 218 18.84 -5.94 6.25
C LEU A 218 19.42 -7.13 5.47
N LEU A 219 18.65 -7.72 4.55
CA LEU A 219 19.12 -8.83 3.72
C LEU A 219 20.31 -8.43 2.85
N VAL A 220 20.22 -7.27 2.20
CA VAL A 220 21.31 -6.76 1.35
C VAL A 220 22.56 -6.49 2.16
N GLN A 221 22.46 -5.96 3.39
CA GLN A 221 23.61 -5.74 4.25
C GLN A 221 24.20 -7.04 4.82
N LEU A 222 23.36 -8.07 5.05
CA LEU A 222 23.85 -9.38 5.52
C LEU A 222 24.80 -10.05 4.51
N ILE A 223 24.68 -9.79 3.22
CA ILE A 223 25.53 -10.41 2.19
C ILE A 223 27.01 -10.02 2.35
N PRO A 224 27.41 -8.74 2.37
CA PRO A 224 28.81 -8.36 2.58
C PRO A 224 29.32 -8.75 3.97
N PHE A 225 28.51 -8.62 5.04
CA PHE A 225 28.91 -9.06 6.37
C PHE A 225 29.06 -10.57 6.48
N GLY A 226 28.18 -11.34 5.82
CA GLY A 226 28.27 -12.80 5.73
C GLY A 226 29.53 -13.24 4.97
N ALA A 227 29.89 -12.53 3.89
CA ALA A 227 31.11 -12.79 3.15
C ALA A 227 32.36 -12.51 4.00
N ILE A 228 32.39 -11.44 4.79
CA ILE A 228 33.47 -11.14 5.76
C ILE A 228 33.55 -12.26 6.81
N GLY A 229 32.43 -12.65 7.40
CA GLY A 229 32.36 -13.72 8.39
C GLY A 229 32.86 -15.06 7.84
N TYR A 230 32.48 -15.42 6.61
CA TYR A 230 32.95 -16.62 5.93
C TYR A 230 34.48 -16.59 5.68
N MET A 231 35.02 -15.45 5.19
CA MET A 231 36.44 -15.30 4.97
C MET A 231 37.24 -15.40 6.30
N ALA A 232 36.75 -14.77 7.37
CA ALA A 232 37.33 -14.85 8.69
C ALA A 232 37.35 -16.29 9.23
N TYR A 233 36.23 -17.01 9.09
CA TYR A 233 36.12 -18.41 9.47
C TYR A 233 37.13 -19.30 8.72
N LYS A 234 37.23 -19.14 7.41
CA LYS A 234 38.15 -19.91 6.57
C LYS A 234 39.60 -19.66 6.94
N ASP A 235 39.94 -18.44 7.32
CA ASP A 235 41.30 -18.10 7.74
C ASP A 235 41.65 -18.68 9.12
N ILE A 236 40.73 -18.65 10.06
CA ILE A 236 40.89 -19.31 11.37
C ILE A 236 41.06 -20.82 11.17
N PHE A 237 40.27 -21.44 10.33
CA PHE A 237 40.31 -22.88 10.05
C PHE A 237 41.69 -23.28 9.43
N LYS A 238 42.16 -22.51 8.44
CA LYS A 238 43.49 -22.74 7.83
C LYS A 238 44.61 -22.64 8.84
N ARG A 239 44.55 -21.69 9.77
CA ARG A 239 45.57 -21.52 10.81
C ARG A 239 45.56 -22.68 11.79
N HIS A 240 44.42 -23.21 12.17
CA HIS A 240 44.32 -24.38 13.03
C HIS A 240 44.87 -25.63 12.36
N THR A 241 44.59 -25.84 11.07
CA THR A 241 45.09 -26.98 10.31
C THR A 241 46.60 -26.92 10.15
N ALA A 242 47.17 -25.76 9.79
CA ALA A 242 48.58 -25.56 9.65
C ALA A 242 49.35 -25.68 11.01
N ARG A 243 48.72 -25.33 12.12
CA ARG A 243 49.31 -25.50 13.47
C ARG A 243 49.32 -26.96 13.88
N ASN A 244 48.27 -27.73 13.56
CA ASN A 244 48.22 -29.15 13.84
C ASN A 244 49.20 -29.95 12.97
N GLU A 245 49.37 -29.58 11.68
CA GLU A 245 50.40 -30.20 10.81
C GLU A 245 51.83 -29.94 11.31
N LYS A 246 52.16 -28.72 11.79
CA LYS A 246 53.45 -28.43 12.40
C LYS A 246 53.69 -29.22 13.70
N SER A 247 52.68 -29.34 14.55
CA SER A 247 52.80 -30.10 15.77
C SER A 247 53.04 -31.60 15.50
N TYR A 248 52.43 -32.13 14.41
CA TYR A 248 52.61 -33.54 14.03
C TYR A 248 53.99 -33.79 13.40
N SER A 249 54.58 -32.84 12.69
CA SER A 249 55.95 -32.93 12.13
C SER A 249 57.02 -32.82 13.19
N ASP A 250 56.85 -31.98 14.21
CA ASP A 250 57.78 -31.79 15.30
C ASP A 250 57.80 -33.01 16.25
N ASP A 251 56.71 -33.76 16.40
CA ASP A 251 56.63 -35.02 17.17
C ASP A 251 57.29 -36.20 16.42
N PHE A 252 57.43 -36.15 15.10
CA PHE A 252 58.02 -37.21 14.30
C PHE A 252 59.56 -37.07 14.23
N ASP A 253 60.07 -35.84 14.33
CA ASP A 253 61.55 -35.55 14.28
C ASP A 253 62.25 -35.81 15.63
N LEU A 254 61.51 -36.09 16.69
CA LEU A 254 62.06 -36.41 18.02
C LEU A 254 62.26 -37.91 18.31
N ASN A 255 61.92 -38.78 17.34
CA ASN A 255 62.00 -40.23 17.53
C ASN A 255 63.05 -40.94 16.64
N PHE A 256 64.08 -40.23 16.20
CA PHE A 256 65.25 -40.84 15.56
C PHE A 256 66.57 -40.39 16.22
#